data_763e0ed2744c538b1681a706fb2dcbf8
#
_entry.id   763e0ed2744c538b1681a706fb2dcbf8
#
_cell.length_a   1.000
_cell.length_b   1.000
_cell.length_c   1.000
_cell.angle_alpha   90.00
_cell.angle_beta   90.00
_cell.angle_gamma   90.00
#
_symmetry.space_group_name_H-M   'P 1'
#
loop_
_entity.id
_entity.type
_entity.pdbx_description
1 polymer ?
#
loop_
_entity_poly.entity_id
_entity_poly.type
_entity_poly.pdbx_seq_one_letter_code
_entity_poly.pdbx_strand_id
1 'polypeptide(L)'
;MATTIRRTTPKYAAHALMEELNESRPFGWLGAVVTFGAVCVMIGVYWDISWHMTIGRDTFWTPAHLLIQAGGLIAGLSSGYVAIRTTFGGSVGAHDASVTFWGFKAPLGAWVAIWGCFAMVASAPFDNWWHDAYGLDVRIISPPHMVLAMGIAGVGIGALL
;
A
#
# COMPACT_ATOMS: atom_id res chain seq x y z
N MET A 1 -31.51 -4.60 48.99
CA MET A 1 -30.49 -5.10 48.04
C MET A 1 -29.75 -3.86 47.45
N ALA A 2 -28.53 -3.59 47.89
CA ALA A 2 -27.80 -2.42 47.44
C ALA A 2 -26.96 -2.82 46.22
N THR A 3 -27.25 -2.24 45.07
CA THR A 3 -26.47 -2.45 43.84
C THR A 3 -25.19 -1.60 43.94
N THR A 4 -24.04 -2.25 44.18
CA THR A 4 -22.73 -1.61 44.24
C THR A 4 -22.34 -1.18 42.81
N ILE A 5 -22.49 0.09 42.48
CA ILE A 5 -21.95 0.68 41.25
C ILE A 5 -20.44 0.73 41.38
N ARG A 6 -19.74 -0.21 40.75
CA ARG A 6 -18.27 -0.19 40.60
C ARG A 6 -17.88 1.01 39.74
N ARG A 7 -17.42 2.10 40.33
CA ARG A 7 -16.77 3.21 39.60
C ARG A 7 -15.46 2.69 39.03
N THR A 8 -15.46 2.36 37.74
CA THR A 8 -14.22 2.10 37.00
C THR A 8 -13.39 3.38 36.96
N THR A 9 -12.14 3.33 37.40
CA THR A 9 -11.26 4.49 37.29
C THR A 9 -11.03 4.84 35.83
N PRO A 10 -10.84 6.13 35.46
CA PRO A 10 -10.67 6.56 34.07
C PRO A 10 -9.59 5.79 33.31
N LYS A 11 -8.56 5.33 34.02
CA LYS A 11 -7.47 4.51 33.44
C LYS A 11 -7.97 3.13 32.97
N TYR A 12 -8.82 2.47 33.73
CA TYR A 12 -9.38 1.16 33.32
C TYR A 12 -10.40 1.29 32.20
N ALA A 13 -11.19 2.37 32.20
CA ALA A 13 -12.12 2.66 31.12
C ALA A 13 -11.38 2.94 29.79
N ALA A 14 -10.28 3.70 29.85
CA ALA A 14 -9.44 3.96 28.67
C ALA A 14 -8.76 2.68 28.15
N HIS A 15 -8.27 1.82 29.05
CA HIS A 15 -7.66 0.54 28.66
C HIS A 15 -8.68 -0.40 28.02
N ALA A 16 -9.87 -0.55 28.60
CA ALA A 16 -10.95 -1.36 28.04
C ALA A 16 -11.41 -0.83 26.67
N LEU A 17 -11.51 0.50 26.48
CA LEU A 17 -11.85 1.10 25.20
C LEU A 17 -10.76 0.85 24.15
N MET A 18 -9.48 0.94 24.51
CA MET A 18 -8.38 0.64 23.61
C MET A 18 -8.34 -0.83 23.20
N GLU A 19 -8.69 -1.74 24.12
CA GLU A 19 -8.78 -3.18 23.86
C GLU A 19 -9.96 -3.48 22.92
N GLU A 20 -11.13 -2.89 23.15
CA GLU A 20 -12.30 -2.99 22.29
C GLU A 20 -12.03 -2.44 20.88
N LEU A 21 -11.35 -1.29 20.78
CA LEU A 21 -10.95 -0.69 19.49
C LEU A 21 -9.93 -1.57 18.76
N ASN A 22 -9.04 -2.25 19.48
CA ASN A 22 -8.05 -3.15 18.90
C ASN A 22 -8.71 -4.45 18.40
N GLU A 23 -9.66 -5.01 19.15
CA GLU A 23 -10.42 -6.18 18.73
C GLU A 23 -11.33 -5.90 17.51
N SER A 24 -11.85 -4.67 17.39
CA SER A 24 -12.69 -4.25 16.25
C SER A 24 -11.89 -4.01 14.96
N ARG A 25 -10.54 -3.97 15.03
CA ARG A 25 -9.65 -3.72 13.88
C ARG A 25 -8.63 -4.84 13.70
N PRO A 26 -9.03 -6.03 13.21
CA PRO A 26 -8.15 -7.20 13.12
C PRO A 26 -6.89 -6.96 12.24
N PHE A 27 -6.88 -5.89 11.42
CA PHE A 27 -5.77 -5.52 10.54
C PHE A 27 -5.32 -4.07 10.76
N GLY A 28 -5.38 -3.56 11.98
CA GLY A 28 -4.95 -2.18 12.32
C GLY A 28 -3.51 -1.84 11.91
N TRP A 29 -2.64 -2.85 11.81
CA TRP A 29 -1.26 -2.71 11.33
C TRP A 29 -1.14 -2.40 9.83
N LEU A 30 -2.17 -2.76 9.01
CA LEU A 30 -2.10 -2.63 7.55
C LEU A 30 -1.84 -1.19 7.12
N GLY A 31 -2.58 -0.23 7.69
CA GLY A 31 -2.39 1.19 7.38
C GLY A 31 -0.95 1.66 7.59
N ALA A 32 -0.31 1.23 8.69
CA ALA A 32 1.09 1.57 8.97
C ALA A 32 2.05 0.96 7.94
N VAL A 33 1.84 -0.29 7.55
CA VAL A 33 2.70 -0.98 6.56
C VAL A 33 2.52 -0.40 5.16
N VAL A 34 1.28 -0.11 4.74
CA VAL A 34 1.02 0.53 3.44
C VAL A 34 1.60 1.94 3.40
N THR A 35 1.45 2.71 4.49
CA THR A 35 2.08 4.03 4.62
C THR A 35 3.60 3.95 4.55
N PHE A 36 4.22 2.98 5.23
CA PHE A 36 5.65 2.74 5.14
C PHE A 36 6.08 2.44 3.70
N GLY A 37 5.35 1.58 2.98
CA GLY A 37 5.56 1.31 1.57
C GLY A 37 5.47 2.58 0.72
N ALA A 38 4.44 3.40 0.92
CA ALA A 38 4.26 4.68 0.23
C ALA A 38 5.43 5.65 0.49
N VAL A 39 5.93 5.73 1.73
CA VAL A 39 7.11 6.54 2.08
C VAL A 39 8.35 6.04 1.35
N CYS A 40 8.59 4.72 1.30
CA CYS A 40 9.69 4.13 0.53
C CYS A 40 9.60 4.51 -0.96
N VAL A 41 8.41 4.44 -1.54
CA VAL A 41 8.16 4.87 -2.93
C VAL A 41 8.55 6.34 -3.12
N MET A 42 8.09 7.23 -2.25
CA MET A 42 8.37 8.66 -2.34
C MET A 42 9.88 8.96 -2.23
N ILE A 43 10.57 8.33 -1.28
CA ILE A 43 12.02 8.45 -1.14
C ILE A 43 12.71 7.93 -2.40
N GLY A 44 12.28 6.79 -2.94
CA GLY A 44 12.80 6.21 -4.16
C GLY A 44 12.64 7.14 -5.36
N VAL A 45 11.49 7.76 -5.55
CA VAL A 45 11.22 8.74 -6.63
C VAL A 45 12.14 9.96 -6.51
N TYR A 46 12.31 10.51 -5.29
CA TYR A 46 13.23 11.62 -5.08
C TYR A 46 14.66 11.24 -5.39
N TRP A 47 15.07 10.06 -4.98
CA TRP A 47 16.41 9.53 -5.27
C TRP A 47 16.62 9.33 -6.76
N ASP A 48 15.62 8.78 -7.45
CA ASP A 48 15.64 8.55 -8.89
C ASP A 48 15.78 9.84 -9.69
N ILE A 49 15.00 10.86 -9.36
CA ILE A 49 15.12 12.19 -9.96
C ILE A 49 16.51 12.76 -9.74
N SER A 50 17.05 12.65 -8.52
CA SER A 50 18.40 13.12 -8.20
C SER A 50 19.47 12.36 -8.98
N TRP A 51 19.29 11.04 -9.15
CA TRP A 51 20.18 10.18 -9.93
C TRP A 51 20.24 10.62 -11.39
N HIS A 52 19.08 10.83 -12.01
CA HIS A 52 19.00 11.30 -13.40
C HIS A 52 19.62 12.69 -13.60
N MET A 53 19.49 13.58 -12.62
CA MET A 53 20.06 14.93 -12.70
C MET A 53 21.60 14.95 -12.51
N THR A 54 22.17 13.97 -11.82
CA THR A 54 23.59 13.99 -11.44
C THR A 54 24.45 12.98 -12.18
N ILE A 55 23.95 11.77 -12.37
CA ILE A 55 24.68 10.64 -12.97
C ILE A 55 24.20 10.42 -14.42
N GLY A 56 22.96 10.76 -14.72
CA GLY A 56 22.35 10.60 -16.02
C GLY A 56 21.67 9.24 -16.14
N ARG A 57 21.98 8.50 -17.21
CA ARG A 57 21.32 7.24 -17.55
C ARG A 57 21.47 6.17 -16.47
N ASP A 58 20.41 5.47 -16.20
CA ASP A 58 20.36 4.34 -15.28
C ASP A 58 19.86 3.03 -15.95
N THR A 59 19.74 2.01 -15.14
CA THR A 59 19.14 0.73 -15.51
C THR A 59 18.00 0.42 -14.54
N PHE A 60 17.13 -0.52 -14.91
CA PHE A 60 16.09 -1.01 -14.00
C PHE A 60 16.62 -1.39 -12.60
N TRP A 61 17.85 -1.87 -12.52
CA TRP A 61 18.48 -2.35 -11.27
C TRP A 61 19.13 -1.26 -10.43
N THR A 62 18.92 0.01 -10.73
CA THR A 62 19.41 1.09 -9.85
C THR A 62 18.74 1.02 -8.47
N PRO A 63 19.48 1.39 -7.40
CA PRO A 63 18.93 1.34 -6.05
C PRO A 63 17.64 2.15 -5.87
N ALA A 64 17.52 3.27 -6.59
CA ALA A 64 16.33 4.12 -6.56
C ALA A 64 15.09 3.36 -7.10
N HIS A 65 15.20 2.73 -8.28
CA HIS A 65 14.14 1.91 -8.85
C HIS A 65 13.79 0.72 -7.95
N LEU A 66 14.79 0.04 -7.37
CA LEU A 66 14.56 -1.07 -6.45
C LEU A 66 13.78 -0.62 -5.20
N LEU A 67 14.08 0.57 -4.68
CA LEU A 67 13.35 1.12 -3.53
C LEU A 67 11.90 1.46 -3.88
N ILE A 68 11.65 2.04 -5.07
CA ILE A 68 10.29 2.31 -5.58
C ILE A 68 9.50 0.99 -5.67
N GLN A 69 10.06 -0.02 -6.32
CA GLN A 69 9.38 -1.30 -6.51
C GLN A 69 9.18 -2.04 -5.18
N ALA A 70 10.18 -2.02 -4.28
CA ALA A 70 10.07 -2.64 -2.96
C ALA A 70 8.95 -2.00 -2.13
N GLY A 71 8.83 -0.66 -2.15
CA GLY A 71 7.75 0.05 -1.48
C GLY A 71 6.36 -0.36 -1.99
N GLY A 72 6.20 -0.43 -3.31
CA GLY A 72 4.97 -0.91 -3.96
C GLY A 72 4.64 -2.36 -3.58
N LEU A 73 5.65 -3.25 -3.61
CA LEU A 73 5.49 -4.66 -3.22
C LEU A 73 5.11 -4.82 -1.75
N ILE A 74 5.73 -4.08 -0.83
CA ILE A 74 5.37 -4.10 0.60
C ILE A 74 3.89 -3.75 0.77
N ALA A 75 3.44 -2.66 0.14
CA ALA A 75 2.04 -2.24 0.22
C ALA A 75 1.08 -3.26 -0.43
N GLY A 76 1.40 -3.75 -1.62
CA GLY A 76 0.54 -4.69 -2.36
C GLY A 76 0.47 -6.08 -1.72
N LEU A 77 1.60 -6.65 -1.28
CA LEU A 77 1.63 -7.99 -0.67
C LEU A 77 0.95 -8.00 0.71
N SER A 78 1.16 -6.96 1.52
CA SER A 78 0.46 -6.83 2.81
C SER A 78 -1.05 -6.70 2.63
N SER A 79 -1.48 -5.91 1.65
CA SER A 79 -2.89 -5.76 1.29
C SER A 79 -3.49 -7.06 0.72
N GLY A 80 -2.73 -7.78 -0.12
CA GLY A 80 -3.10 -9.10 -0.64
C GLY A 80 -3.26 -10.14 0.46
N TYR A 81 -2.35 -10.15 1.44
CA TYR A 81 -2.48 -11.00 2.62
C TYR A 81 -3.79 -10.72 3.39
N VAL A 82 -4.12 -9.45 3.60
CA VAL A 82 -5.38 -9.06 4.25
C VAL A 82 -6.59 -9.52 3.42
N ALA A 83 -6.56 -9.37 2.09
CA ALA A 83 -7.64 -9.84 1.22
C ALA A 83 -7.86 -11.36 1.34
N ILE A 84 -6.80 -12.15 1.36
CA ILE A 84 -6.88 -13.61 1.54
C ILE A 84 -7.43 -13.94 2.94
N ARG A 85 -6.90 -13.31 3.98
CA ARG A 85 -7.34 -13.55 5.37
C ARG A 85 -8.79 -13.14 5.60
N THR A 86 -9.23 -12.02 5.03
CA THR A 86 -10.63 -11.58 5.13
C THR A 86 -11.57 -12.51 4.37
N THR A 87 -11.13 -13.06 3.24
CA THR A 87 -11.95 -13.95 2.42
C THR A 87 -12.12 -15.32 3.05
N PHE A 88 -11.02 -15.93 3.54
CA PHE A 88 -11.02 -17.33 3.98
C PHE A 88 -10.88 -17.50 5.49
N GLY A 89 -10.51 -16.47 6.23
CA GLY A 89 -10.15 -16.55 7.64
C GLY A 89 -11.30 -16.39 8.64
N GLY A 90 -12.54 -16.12 8.19
CA GLY A 90 -13.73 -16.05 9.06
C GLY A 90 -13.70 -14.92 10.10
N SER A 91 -12.88 -13.90 9.96
CA SER A 91 -12.78 -12.76 10.89
C SER A 91 -14.04 -11.89 10.80
N VAL A 92 -14.94 -12.00 11.78
CA VAL A 92 -16.28 -11.38 11.78
C VAL A 92 -16.21 -9.85 11.66
N GLY A 93 -15.25 -9.19 12.29
CA GLY A 93 -15.12 -7.72 12.27
C GLY A 93 -14.59 -7.12 10.97
N ALA A 94 -13.96 -7.92 10.10
CA ALA A 94 -13.42 -7.46 8.82
C ALA A 94 -14.46 -7.47 7.68
N HIS A 95 -15.61 -8.14 7.86
CA HIS A 95 -16.60 -8.29 6.81
C HIS A 95 -17.49 -7.05 6.61
N ASP A 96 -17.78 -6.30 7.68
CA ASP A 96 -18.78 -5.21 7.62
C ASP A 96 -18.31 -3.98 6.82
N ALA A 97 -16.99 -3.76 6.70
CA ALA A 97 -16.39 -2.67 5.93
C ALA A 97 -15.65 -3.14 4.66
N SER A 98 -15.87 -4.39 4.22
CA SER A 98 -15.15 -4.96 3.09
C SER A 98 -15.91 -4.84 1.78
N VAL A 99 -15.16 -4.60 0.70
CA VAL A 99 -15.63 -4.63 -0.70
C VAL A 99 -15.31 -5.99 -1.30
N THR A 100 -16.29 -6.59 -1.98
CA THR A 100 -16.09 -7.87 -2.68
C THR A 100 -15.69 -7.60 -4.14
N PHE A 101 -14.56 -8.16 -4.58
CA PHE A 101 -14.08 -8.10 -5.94
C PHE A 101 -13.61 -9.48 -6.38
N TRP A 102 -14.15 -10.02 -7.49
CA TRP A 102 -13.90 -11.37 -8.00
C TRP A 102 -14.02 -12.50 -6.96
N GLY A 103 -14.94 -12.35 -6.00
CA GLY A 103 -15.14 -13.33 -4.93
C GLY A 103 -14.23 -13.17 -3.71
N PHE A 104 -13.24 -12.30 -3.76
CA PHE A 104 -12.40 -11.94 -2.63
C PHE A 104 -12.95 -10.71 -1.91
N LYS A 105 -12.77 -10.67 -0.60
CA LYS A 105 -13.19 -9.57 0.28
C LYS A 105 -11.99 -8.89 0.90
N ALA A 106 -11.96 -7.56 0.82
CA ALA A 106 -10.93 -6.76 1.49
C ALA A 106 -11.45 -5.33 1.75
N PRO A 107 -10.84 -4.59 2.70
CA PRO A 107 -11.05 -3.14 2.81
C PRO A 107 -10.76 -2.44 1.48
N LEU A 108 -11.48 -1.35 1.20
CA LEU A 108 -11.32 -0.62 -0.05
C LEU A 108 -9.87 -0.15 -0.27
N GLY A 109 -9.24 0.38 0.80
CA GLY A 109 -7.83 0.80 0.75
C GLY A 109 -6.88 -0.32 0.36
N ALA A 110 -7.13 -1.56 0.84
CA ALA A 110 -6.34 -2.72 0.44
C ALA A 110 -6.47 -3.04 -1.06
N TRP A 111 -7.69 -2.96 -1.61
CA TRP A 111 -7.89 -3.14 -3.05
C TRP A 111 -7.16 -2.09 -3.89
N VAL A 112 -7.25 -0.83 -3.49
CA VAL A 112 -6.57 0.27 -4.18
C VAL A 112 -5.06 0.10 -4.13
N ALA A 113 -4.50 -0.31 -2.99
CA ALA A 113 -3.06 -0.59 -2.85
C ALA A 113 -2.62 -1.81 -3.69
N ILE A 114 -3.42 -2.88 -3.78
CA ILE A 114 -3.15 -4.05 -4.63
C ILE A 114 -3.06 -3.64 -6.10
N TRP A 115 -4.04 -2.88 -6.60
CA TRP A 115 -4.03 -2.41 -7.98
C TRP A 115 -2.92 -1.40 -8.25
N GLY A 116 -2.61 -0.54 -7.26
CA GLY A 116 -1.45 0.35 -7.32
C GLY A 116 -0.14 -0.41 -7.46
N CYS A 117 0.08 -1.43 -6.63
CA CYS A 117 1.23 -2.32 -6.73
C CYS A 117 1.31 -3.03 -8.08
N PHE A 118 0.18 -3.57 -8.57
CA PHE A 118 0.14 -4.23 -9.87
C PHE A 118 0.55 -3.29 -11.00
N ALA A 119 0.04 -2.06 -11.02
CA ALA A 119 0.41 -1.06 -12.02
C ALA A 119 1.91 -0.71 -11.94
N MET A 120 2.47 -0.54 -10.72
CA MET A 120 3.89 -0.29 -10.53
C MET A 120 4.74 -1.43 -11.08
N VAL A 121 4.44 -2.68 -10.72
CA VAL A 121 5.20 -3.85 -11.21
C VAL A 121 5.06 -4.02 -12.71
N ALA A 122 3.86 -3.81 -13.27
CA ALA A 122 3.62 -3.92 -14.71
C ALA A 122 4.32 -2.80 -15.52
N SER A 123 4.54 -1.63 -14.91
CA SER A 123 5.24 -0.53 -15.59
C SER A 123 6.68 -0.85 -15.93
N ALA A 124 7.38 -1.68 -15.13
CA ALA A 124 8.78 -1.99 -15.33
C ALA A 124 9.07 -2.76 -16.64
N PRO A 125 8.44 -3.92 -16.95
CA PRO A 125 8.63 -4.58 -18.23
C PRO A 125 8.06 -3.75 -19.40
N PHE A 126 7.02 -2.94 -19.15
CA PHE A 126 6.46 -2.04 -20.15
C PHE A 126 7.46 -0.94 -20.52
N ASP A 127 8.16 -0.39 -19.54
CA ASP A 127 9.18 0.64 -19.76
C ASP A 127 10.38 0.08 -20.53
N ASN A 128 10.85 -1.11 -20.19
CA ASN A 128 11.93 -1.77 -20.93
C ASN A 128 11.53 -2.02 -22.39
N TRP A 129 10.33 -2.56 -22.63
CA TRP A 129 9.82 -2.76 -23.98
C TRP A 129 9.67 -1.44 -24.76
N TRP A 130 9.21 -0.37 -24.08
CA TRP A 130 9.06 0.95 -24.68
C TRP A 130 10.40 1.49 -25.17
N HIS A 131 11.44 1.39 -24.36
CA HIS A 131 12.78 1.81 -24.73
C HIS A 131 13.37 0.99 -25.88
N ASP A 132 13.11 -0.31 -25.93
CA ASP A 132 13.57 -1.18 -27.01
C ASP A 132 12.85 -0.83 -28.33
N ALA A 133 11.57 -0.46 -28.29
CA ALA A 133 10.75 -0.20 -29.46
C ALA A 133 10.91 1.22 -30.04
N TYR A 134 11.06 2.23 -29.16
CA TYR A 134 11.03 3.66 -29.54
C TYR A 134 12.33 4.41 -29.25
N GLY A 135 13.33 3.72 -28.71
CA GLY A 135 14.58 4.30 -28.28
C GLY A 135 14.50 4.89 -26.88
N LEU A 136 15.65 5.39 -26.41
CA LEU A 136 15.77 5.95 -25.07
C LEU A 136 15.01 7.28 -25.01
N ASP A 137 13.82 7.22 -24.48
CA ASP A 137 13.00 8.40 -24.26
C ASP A 137 13.48 9.12 -23.00
N VAL A 138 14.00 10.33 -23.20
CA VAL A 138 14.40 11.24 -22.12
C VAL A 138 13.19 11.97 -21.53
N ARG A 139 11.98 11.69 -22.01
CA ARG A 139 10.77 12.37 -21.54
C ARG A 139 10.22 11.68 -20.31
N ILE A 140 10.11 12.42 -19.22
CA ILE A 140 9.46 11.98 -17.97
C ILE A 140 8.01 11.54 -18.23
N ILE A 141 7.33 12.15 -19.20
CA ILE A 141 5.97 11.80 -19.57
C ILE A 141 5.99 10.82 -20.73
N SER A 142 6.18 9.54 -20.43
CA SER A 142 6.00 8.41 -21.35
C SER A 142 4.86 7.51 -20.88
N PRO A 143 4.24 6.69 -21.75
CA PRO A 143 3.18 5.77 -21.33
C PRO A 143 3.55 4.85 -20.15
N PRO A 144 4.71 4.19 -20.09
CA PRO A 144 5.07 3.39 -18.93
C PRO A 144 5.24 4.20 -17.64
N HIS A 145 5.81 5.41 -17.73
CA HIS A 145 5.93 6.30 -16.57
C HIS A 145 4.55 6.77 -16.07
N MET A 146 3.58 6.96 -16.98
CA MET A 146 2.20 7.27 -16.58
C MET A 146 1.54 6.10 -15.84
N VAL A 147 1.79 4.86 -16.27
CA VAL A 147 1.32 3.65 -15.55
C VAL A 147 1.97 3.57 -14.17
N LEU A 148 3.28 3.84 -14.08
CA LEU A 148 3.99 3.90 -12.80
C LEU A 148 3.39 4.97 -11.88
N ALA A 149 3.17 6.19 -12.39
CA ALA A 149 2.60 7.30 -11.62
C ALA A 149 1.19 6.98 -11.10
N MET A 150 0.34 6.34 -11.91
CA MET A 150 -0.97 5.86 -11.48
C MET A 150 -0.85 4.80 -10.37
N GLY A 151 0.12 3.89 -10.50
CA GLY A 151 0.40 2.89 -9.48
C GLY A 151 0.84 3.52 -8.15
N ILE A 152 1.75 4.49 -8.19
CA ILE A 152 2.21 5.26 -7.02
C ILE A 152 1.03 5.98 -6.36
N ALA A 153 0.19 6.66 -7.15
CA ALA A 153 -1.01 7.32 -6.65
C ALA A 153 -1.97 6.30 -6.00
N GLY A 154 -2.15 5.12 -6.61
CA GLY A 154 -2.95 4.03 -6.06
C GLY A 154 -2.44 3.57 -4.69
N VAL A 155 -1.14 3.34 -4.52
CA VAL A 155 -0.54 2.96 -3.22
C VAL A 155 -0.75 4.08 -2.20
N GLY A 156 -0.53 5.34 -2.58
CA GLY A 156 -0.75 6.49 -1.68
C GLY A 156 -2.22 6.65 -1.25
N ILE A 157 -3.17 6.53 -2.18
CA ILE A 157 -4.61 6.58 -1.87
C ILE A 157 -5.00 5.40 -0.99
N GLY A 158 -4.48 4.19 -1.28
CA GLY A 158 -4.73 3.00 -0.46
C GLY A 158 -4.25 3.16 0.99
N ALA A 159 -3.18 3.94 1.22
CA ALA A 159 -2.69 4.25 2.56
C ALA A 159 -3.60 5.22 3.35
N LEU A 160 -4.38 6.04 2.65
CA LEU A 160 -5.29 7.03 3.25
C LEU A 160 -6.68 6.48 3.54
N LEU A 161 -7.10 5.38 2.89
CA LEU A 161 -8.40 4.71 3.03
C LEU A 161 -8.36 3.60 4.10
#